data_5839a296494b5d8c7a52dcd5b78e7281
#
_entry.id   5839a296494b5d8c7a52dcd5b78e7281
#
_cell.length_a   1.000
_cell.length_b   1.000
_cell.length_c   1.000
_cell.angle_alpha   90.00
_cell.angle_beta   90.00
_cell.angle_gamma   90.00
#
_symmetry.space_group_name_H-M   'P 1'
#
loop_
_entity.id
_entity.type
_entity.pdbx_description
1 polymer ?
#
loop_
_entity_poly.entity_id
_entity_poly.type
_entity_poly.pdbx_seq_one_letter_code
_entity_poly.pdbx_strand_id
1 'polypeptide(L)'
;MSKKIGIKENLYQFILLVVTNLFVGSMVGIERTVLPLLGEEQFGLASTSAALSFIISFGFSKAIVNYFAGQIADKFGRKRVLLLGWVVGLFVPILTIFAHAWWVIVFANILLGINQGLTWSMTVNMKIDISKANQRGTAVGLNEFAGYSGVAIMAAVSGYVASSYSLRPEPFYLGIGIVIIGILLSLIVKDTGQHLKIQIRDNATKNESINNLSSKEVFNLTTWKDKNLSSISFSGLATNLKDGMAWGLFPLYFTTVGLSVSQTGTIVAVYPAAWGFFQLFTGVLSDKVGRKKLITYGMWTQAFALWFILFVNSFSLWILGAILLGLGTAMVYPTLQAAIGDVASPNWRASSMGVYRFWRDSGYAFGALIAGIIADLLGVTWAIEIVALLPFLAGVYSRMRLDETLKTVAK
;
A
#
# COMPACT_ATOMS: atom_id res chain seq x y z
N MET A 1 -10.92 35.54 -4.19
CA MET A 1 -11.38 34.74 -3.03
C MET A 1 -10.20 34.02 -2.42
N SER A 2 -9.85 34.28 -1.15
CA SER A 2 -8.80 33.55 -0.46
C SER A 2 -9.21 32.07 -0.31
N LYS A 3 -8.35 31.14 -0.73
CA LYS A 3 -8.63 29.71 -0.57
C LYS A 3 -8.58 29.36 0.92
N LYS A 4 -9.66 28.81 1.45
CA LYS A 4 -9.77 28.41 2.86
C LYS A 4 -9.21 26.99 3.03
N ILE A 5 -8.47 26.74 4.11
CA ILE A 5 -7.95 25.41 4.48
C ILE A 5 -8.97 24.74 5.40
N GLY A 6 -9.30 23.47 5.12
CA GLY A 6 -10.21 22.64 5.91
C GLY A 6 -11.01 21.67 5.04
N ILE A 7 -11.33 20.50 5.60
CA ILE A 7 -12.11 19.46 4.90
C ILE A 7 -13.50 19.96 4.56
N LYS A 8 -14.20 20.61 5.51
CA LYS A 8 -15.55 21.16 5.29
C LYS A 8 -15.55 22.25 4.23
N GLU A 9 -14.53 23.12 4.26
CA GLU A 9 -14.37 24.24 3.33
C GLU A 9 -14.06 23.77 1.89
N ASN A 10 -13.55 22.56 1.73
CA ASN A 10 -13.18 21.93 0.44
C ASN A 10 -13.88 20.58 0.25
N LEU A 11 -15.07 20.36 0.81
CA LEU A 11 -15.71 19.05 0.92
C LEU A 11 -15.87 18.36 -0.44
N TYR A 12 -16.33 19.07 -1.46
CA TYR A 12 -16.48 18.52 -2.82
C TYR A 12 -15.15 17.99 -3.38
N GLN A 13 -14.09 18.80 -3.29
CA GLN A 13 -12.74 18.41 -3.73
C GLN A 13 -12.21 17.23 -2.93
N PHE A 14 -12.47 17.22 -1.62
CA PHE A 14 -12.05 16.14 -0.73
C PHE A 14 -12.73 14.82 -1.09
N ILE A 15 -14.05 14.80 -1.26
CA ILE A 15 -14.81 13.61 -1.67
C ILE A 15 -14.33 13.11 -3.04
N LEU A 16 -14.15 14.04 -4.00
CA LEU A 16 -13.66 13.70 -5.33
C LEU A 16 -12.30 12.98 -5.28
N LEU A 17 -11.38 13.46 -4.44
CA LEU A 17 -10.08 12.83 -4.22
C LEU A 17 -10.18 11.46 -3.50
N VAL A 18 -11.16 11.29 -2.59
CA VAL A 18 -11.43 9.99 -1.95
C VAL A 18 -11.93 8.99 -2.99
N VAL A 19 -12.92 9.38 -3.81
CA VAL A 19 -13.43 8.53 -4.89
C VAL A 19 -12.34 8.22 -5.92
N THR A 20 -11.54 9.22 -6.31
CA THR A 20 -10.40 8.97 -7.21
C THR A 20 -9.46 7.90 -6.64
N ASN A 21 -9.17 7.93 -5.34
CA ASN A 21 -8.28 6.93 -4.73
C ASN A 21 -8.91 5.53 -4.65
N LEU A 22 -10.21 5.40 -4.58
CA LEU A 22 -10.89 4.11 -4.72
C LEU A 22 -10.55 3.48 -6.08
N PHE A 23 -10.63 4.25 -7.18
CA PHE A 23 -10.26 3.75 -8.50
C PHE A 23 -8.75 3.49 -8.63
N VAL A 24 -7.90 4.25 -7.95
CA VAL A 24 -6.45 3.94 -7.89
C VAL A 24 -6.22 2.57 -7.27
N GLY A 25 -6.85 2.26 -6.15
CA GLY A 25 -6.76 0.93 -5.53
C GLY A 25 -7.36 -0.18 -6.40
N SER A 26 -8.44 0.12 -7.11
CA SER A 26 -9.10 -0.83 -8.03
C SER A 26 -8.16 -1.39 -9.10
N MET A 27 -7.21 -0.61 -9.60
CA MET A 27 -6.20 -1.07 -10.57
C MET A 27 -5.35 -2.23 -10.01
N VAL A 28 -4.95 -2.15 -8.75
CA VAL A 28 -4.19 -3.23 -8.09
C VAL A 28 -5.10 -4.42 -7.81
N GLY A 29 -6.35 -4.16 -7.43
CA GLY A 29 -7.31 -5.21 -7.07
C GLY A 29 -7.58 -6.20 -8.19
N ILE A 30 -7.67 -5.75 -9.45
CA ILE A 30 -7.91 -6.61 -10.62
C ILE A 30 -6.84 -7.71 -10.72
N GLU A 31 -5.59 -7.39 -10.43
CA GLU A 31 -4.48 -8.30 -10.63
C GLU A 31 -4.27 -9.28 -9.47
N ARG A 32 -4.77 -8.93 -8.26
CA ARG A 32 -4.49 -9.69 -7.04
C ARG A 32 -4.97 -11.14 -7.06
N THR A 33 -6.08 -11.41 -7.70
CA THR A 33 -6.63 -12.78 -7.80
C THR A 33 -6.16 -13.48 -9.06
N VAL A 34 -6.06 -12.76 -10.16
CA VAL A 34 -5.99 -13.33 -11.50
C VAL A 34 -4.55 -13.57 -11.99
N LEU A 35 -3.64 -12.62 -11.78
CA LEU A 35 -2.30 -12.70 -12.39
C LEU A 35 -1.45 -13.88 -11.89
N PRO A 36 -1.42 -14.27 -10.61
CA PRO A 36 -0.66 -15.44 -10.20
C PRO A 36 -1.11 -16.71 -10.93
N LEU A 37 -2.44 -16.91 -11.04
CA LEU A 37 -3.02 -18.06 -11.74
C LEU A 37 -2.77 -18.00 -13.25
N LEU A 38 -2.85 -16.80 -13.83
CA LEU A 38 -2.55 -16.58 -15.25
C LEU A 38 -1.12 -17.00 -15.63
N GLY A 39 -0.17 -16.75 -14.75
CA GLY A 39 1.23 -17.15 -14.94
C GLY A 39 1.40 -18.66 -15.07
N GLU A 40 0.73 -19.42 -14.20
CA GLU A 40 0.77 -20.89 -14.26
C GLU A 40 -0.06 -21.46 -15.40
N GLU A 41 -1.34 -21.07 -15.51
CA GLU A 41 -2.30 -21.73 -16.41
C GLU A 41 -2.16 -21.34 -17.87
N GLN A 42 -1.89 -20.07 -18.20
CA GLN A 42 -1.83 -19.61 -19.60
C GLN A 42 -0.41 -19.43 -20.12
N PHE A 43 0.56 -19.10 -19.25
CA PHE A 43 1.94 -18.93 -19.67
C PHE A 43 2.82 -20.12 -19.33
N GLY A 44 2.27 -21.14 -18.66
CA GLY A 44 2.97 -22.39 -18.36
C GLY A 44 4.24 -22.22 -17.51
N LEU A 45 4.24 -21.21 -16.62
CA LEU A 45 5.39 -20.95 -15.77
C LEU A 45 5.49 -22.01 -14.68
N ALA A 46 6.47 -22.86 -14.78
CA ALA A 46 6.73 -23.91 -13.79
C ALA A 46 7.34 -23.40 -12.48
N SER A 47 7.98 -22.22 -12.53
CA SER A 47 8.60 -21.58 -11.37
C SER A 47 7.68 -20.53 -10.76
N THR A 48 7.39 -20.69 -9.46
CA THR A 48 6.60 -19.71 -8.71
C THR A 48 7.29 -18.35 -8.68
N SER A 49 8.63 -18.30 -8.52
CA SER A 49 9.38 -17.05 -8.56
C SER A 49 9.27 -16.34 -9.91
N ALA A 50 9.23 -17.09 -11.02
CA ALA A 50 8.97 -16.53 -12.33
C ALA A 50 7.53 -16.00 -12.43
N ALA A 51 6.55 -16.73 -11.94
CA ALA A 51 5.14 -16.29 -11.89
C ALA A 51 4.95 -15.02 -11.05
N LEU A 52 5.72 -14.84 -9.97
CA LEU A 52 5.65 -13.66 -9.11
C LEU A 52 6.52 -12.46 -9.57
N SER A 53 7.22 -12.57 -10.69
CA SER A 53 8.10 -11.50 -11.22
C SER A 53 7.37 -10.18 -11.49
N PHE A 54 6.07 -10.22 -11.76
CA PHE A 54 5.24 -9.02 -11.91
C PHE A 54 5.12 -8.21 -10.60
N ILE A 55 5.03 -8.88 -9.44
CA ILE A 55 4.99 -8.20 -8.14
C ILE A 55 6.36 -7.60 -7.81
N ILE A 56 7.45 -8.28 -8.16
CA ILE A 56 8.81 -7.78 -7.98
C ILE A 56 8.99 -6.47 -8.76
N SER A 57 8.60 -6.48 -10.03
CA SER A 57 8.69 -5.30 -10.91
C SER A 57 7.80 -4.15 -10.43
N PHE A 58 6.56 -4.45 -10.02
CA PHE A 58 5.64 -3.50 -9.41
C PHE A 58 6.22 -2.87 -8.13
N GLY A 59 6.71 -3.70 -7.20
CA GLY A 59 7.21 -3.24 -5.91
C GLY A 59 8.39 -2.29 -6.03
N PHE A 60 9.41 -2.64 -6.83
CA PHE A 60 10.57 -1.76 -7.03
C PHE A 60 10.20 -0.48 -7.77
N SER A 61 9.42 -0.55 -8.85
CA SER A 61 9.02 0.65 -9.59
C SER A 61 8.20 1.61 -8.71
N LYS A 62 7.25 1.08 -7.93
CA LYS A 62 6.46 1.86 -6.97
C LYS A 62 7.32 2.50 -5.88
N ALA A 63 8.28 1.75 -5.32
CA ALA A 63 9.17 2.25 -4.27
C ALA A 63 10.01 3.43 -4.76
N ILE A 64 10.63 3.28 -5.94
CA ILE A 64 11.44 4.33 -6.56
C ILE A 64 10.60 5.58 -6.85
N VAL A 65 9.44 5.40 -7.47
CA VAL A 65 8.56 6.52 -7.80
C VAL A 65 8.04 7.22 -6.55
N ASN A 66 7.65 6.49 -5.51
CA ASN A 66 7.20 7.08 -4.25
C ASN A 66 8.29 7.92 -3.55
N TYR A 67 9.55 7.51 -3.65
CA TYR A 67 10.67 8.30 -3.12
C TYR A 67 10.76 9.69 -3.78
N PHE A 68 10.54 9.77 -5.09
CA PHE A 68 10.63 11.01 -5.86
C PHE A 68 9.29 11.73 -6.06
N ALA A 69 8.14 11.11 -5.76
CA ALA A 69 6.81 11.62 -6.08
C ALA A 69 6.56 13.03 -5.54
N GLY A 70 7.05 13.33 -4.35
CA GLY A 70 6.96 14.67 -3.75
C GLY A 70 7.70 15.73 -4.59
N GLN A 71 8.95 15.47 -4.94
CA GLN A 71 9.80 16.38 -5.72
C GLN A 71 9.23 16.61 -7.14
N ILE A 72 8.73 15.54 -7.76
CA ILE A 72 8.08 15.62 -9.08
C ILE A 72 6.83 16.50 -8.98
N ALA A 73 6.02 16.33 -7.93
CA ALA A 73 4.81 17.10 -7.73
C ALA A 73 5.06 18.59 -7.39
N ASP A 74 6.15 18.89 -6.70
CA ASP A 74 6.55 20.27 -6.41
C ASP A 74 6.97 20.99 -7.68
N LYS A 75 7.62 20.30 -8.63
CA LYS A 75 8.07 20.85 -9.91
C LYS A 75 6.93 21.00 -10.93
N PHE A 76 6.08 19.99 -11.07
CA PHE A 76 5.09 19.91 -12.16
C PHE A 76 3.67 20.22 -11.72
N GLY A 77 3.38 20.29 -10.41
CA GLY A 77 2.04 20.43 -9.83
C GLY A 77 1.34 19.10 -9.59
N ARG A 78 0.53 19.04 -8.51
CA ARG A 78 -0.13 17.80 -8.06
C ARG A 78 -1.08 17.21 -9.11
N LYS A 79 -1.91 18.05 -9.72
CA LYS A 79 -2.90 17.61 -10.72
C LYS A 79 -2.24 17.01 -11.95
N ARG A 80 -1.18 17.62 -12.47
CA ARG A 80 -0.49 17.12 -13.67
C ARG A 80 0.14 15.76 -13.40
N VAL A 81 0.75 15.58 -12.23
CA VAL A 81 1.36 14.32 -11.82
C VAL A 81 0.29 13.22 -11.64
N LEU A 82 -0.88 13.56 -11.06
CA LEU A 82 -2.02 12.64 -10.96
C LEU A 82 -2.49 12.18 -12.34
N LEU A 83 -2.67 13.10 -13.29
CA LEU A 83 -3.08 12.80 -14.66
C LEU A 83 -2.02 11.96 -15.41
N LEU A 84 -0.73 12.30 -15.26
CA LEU A 84 0.37 11.51 -15.83
C LEU A 84 0.33 10.07 -15.31
N GLY A 85 0.08 9.90 -14.01
CA GLY A 85 -0.08 8.57 -13.43
C GLY A 85 -1.20 7.76 -14.08
N TRP A 86 -2.36 8.37 -14.36
CA TRP A 86 -3.47 7.72 -15.05
C TRP A 86 -3.16 7.41 -16.52
N VAL A 87 -2.47 8.32 -17.23
CA VAL A 87 -2.03 8.06 -18.63
C VAL A 87 -1.11 6.84 -18.69
N VAL A 88 -0.15 6.74 -17.75
CA VAL A 88 0.69 5.53 -17.63
C VAL A 88 -0.16 4.30 -17.29
N GLY A 89 -1.13 4.45 -16.38
CA GLY A 89 -2.05 3.38 -15.99
C GLY A 89 -2.89 2.80 -17.12
N LEU A 90 -3.16 3.58 -18.18
CA LEU A 90 -3.95 3.11 -19.34
C LEU A 90 -3.27 1.96 -20.08
N PHE A 91 -1.95 1.96 -20.14
CA PHE A 91 -1.20 0.91 -20.83
C PHE A 91 -1.22 -0.41 -20.06
N VAL A 92 -1.48 -0.41 -18.77
CA VAL A 92 -1.46 -1.63 -17.93
C VAL A 92 -2.48 -2.67 -18.42
N PRO A 93 -3.80 -2.41 -18.44
CA PRO A 93 -4.79 -3.37 -18.90
C PRO A 93 -4.62 -3.69 -20.39
N ILE A 94 -4.24 -2.72 -21.23
CA ILE A 94 -4.03 -2.93 -22.68
C ILE A 94 -2.90 -3.95 -22.89
N LEU A 95 -1.74 -3.74 -22.29
CA LEU A 95 -0.60 -4.66 -22.42
C LEU A 95 -0.95 -6.04 -21.87
N THR A 96 -1.68 -6.12 -20.75
CA THR A 96 -2.09 -7.40 -20.17
C THR A 96 -3.05 -8.16 -21.08
N ILE A 97 -4.04 -7.48 -21.69
CA ILE A 97 -4.99 -8.09 -22.63
C ILE A 97 -4.26 -8.70 -23.84
N PHE A 98 -3.32 -7.96 -24.43
CA PHE A 98 -2.61 -8.36 -25.63
C PHE A 98 -1.26 -9.05 -25.38
N ALA A 99 -0.97 -9.44 -24.14
CA ALA A 99 0.30 -10.08 -23.81
C ALA A 99 0.45 -11.45 -24.51
N HIS A 100 1.47 -11.59 -25.31
CA HIS A 100 1.85 -12.88 -25.95
C HIS A 100 2.97 -13.61 -25.19
N ALA A 101 3.62 -12.92 -24.24
CA ALA A 101 4.68 -13.46 -23.41
C ALA A 101 4.64 -12.84 -22.01
N TRP A 102 5.12 -13.59 -21.01
CA TRP A 102 5.07 -13.16 -19.63
C TRP A 102 5.83 -11.86 -19.34
N TRP A 103 6.92 -11.58 -20.03
CA TRP A 103 7.66 -10.33 -19.87
C TRP A 103 6.82 -9.08 -20.16
N VAL A 104 5.77 -9.20 -21.01
CA VAL A 104 4.82 -8.09 -21.27
C VAL A 104 3.99 -7.80 -20.01
N ILE A 105 3.58 -8.84 -19.29
CA ILE A 105 2.90 -8.71 -17.99
C ILE A 105 3.83 -8.04 -16.96
N VAL A 106 5.08 -8.48 -16.90
CA VAL A 106 6.10 -7.88 -16.02
C VAL A 106 6.29 -6.40 -16.35
N PHE A 107 6.38 -6.05 -17.63
CA PHE A 107 6.48 -4.65 -18.06
C PHE A 107 5.21 -3.84 -17.72
N ALA A 108 4.02 -4.40 -17.92
CA ALA A 108 2.77 -3.77 -17.52
C ALA A 108 2.76 -3.46 -16.02
N ASN A 109 3.34 -4.33 -15.19
CA ASN A 109 3.44 -4.14 -13.76
C ASN A 109 4.51 -3.12 -13.33
N ILE A 110 5.56 -2.89 -14.12
CA ILE A 110 6.41 -1.69 -13.95
C ILE A 110 5.56 -0.43 -14.12
N LEU A 111 4.74 -0.38 -15.16
CA LEU A 111 3.84 0.76 -15.40
C LEU A 111 2.78 0.91 -14.32
N LEU A 112 2.23 -0.21 -13.80
CA LEU A 112 1.32 -0.18 -12.66
C LEU A 112 2.00 0.38 -11.40
N GLY A 113 3.25 0.00 -11.13
CA GLY A 113 4.03 0.55 -10.02
C GLY A 113 4.24 2.06 -10.16
N ILE A 114 4.56 2.54 -11.37
CA ILE A 114 4.67 3.97 -11.66
C ILE A 114 3.31 4.66 -11.48
N ASN A 115 2.23 4.10 -12.04
CA ASN A 115 0.87 4.62 -11.85
C ASN A 115 0.54 4.76 -10.36
N GLN A 116 0.74 3.71 -9.57
CA GLN A 116 0.45 3.70 -8.15
C GLN A 116 1.30 4.69 -7.35
N GLY A 117 2.59 4.75 -7.65
CA GLY A 117 3.51 5.71 -7.02
C GLY A 117 3.11 7.16 -7.26
N LEU A 118 2.66 7.50 -8.46
CA LEU A 118 2.20 8.83 -8.81
C LEU A 118 0.79 9.12 -8.27
N THR A 119 -0.21 8.29 -8.61
CA THR A 119 -1.62 8.58 -8.32
C THR A 119 -1.95 8.48 -6.84
N TRP A 120 -1.54 7.41 -6.15
CA TRP A 120 -1.78 7.26 -4.72
C TRP A 120 -1.12 8.37 -3.90
N SER A 121 0.15 8.68 -4.21
CA SER A 121 0.84 9.78 -3.53
C SER A 121 0.15 11.13 -3.77
N MET A 122 -0.32 11.40 -4.97
CA MET A 122 -1.01 12.66 -5.26
C MET A 122 -2.35 12.76 -4.56
N THR A 123 -3.17 11.71 -4.53
CA THR A 123 -4.45 11.73 -3.81
C THR A 123 -4.28 11.95 -2.30
N VAL A 124 -3.23 11.40 -1.69
CA VAL A 124 -2.85 11.67 -0.29
C VAL A 124 -2.41 13.12 -0.12
N ASN A 125 -1.43 13.57 -0.91
CA ASN A 125 -0.83 14.88 -0.76
C ASN A 125 -1.87 16.00 -0.97
N MET A 126 -2.71 15.86 -2.00
CA MET A 126 -3.76 16.85 -2.30
C MET A 126 -4.81 16.95 -1.17
N LYS A 127 -5.15 15.83 -0.49
CA LYS A 127 -6.03 15.85 0.68
C LYS A 127 -5.36 16.53 1.88
N ILE A 128 -4.07 16.28 2.09
CA ILE A 128 -3.30 16.96 3.15
C ILE A 128 -3.20 18.45 2.87
N ASP A 129 -2.95 18.86 1.61
CA ASP A 129 -2.84 20.26 1.23
C ASP A 129 -4.12 21.09 1.55
N ILE A 130 -5.30 20.49 1.40
CA ILE A 130 -6.58 21.16 1.68
C ILE A 130 -7.07 20.99 3.12
N SER A 131 -6.40 20.18 3.95
CA SER A 131 -6.84 19.86 5.32
C SER A 131 -6.12 20.71 6.36
N LYS A 132 -6.82 21.03 7.48
CA LYS A 132 -6.19 21.63 8.67
C LYS A 132 -5.25 20.62 9.34
N ALA A 133 -4.27 21.08 10.10
CA ALA A 133 -3.30 20.23 10.76
C ALA A 133 -3.94 19.10 11.61
N ASN A 134 -4.99 19.43 12.37
CA ASN A 134 -5.75 18.47 13.18
C ASN A 134 -6.70 17.54 12.39
N GLN A 135 -6.80 17.71 11.07
CA GLN A 135 -7.65 16.90 10.18
C GLN A 135 -6.83 15.97 9.27
N ARG A 136 -5.49 16.07 9.28
CA ARG A 136 -4.61 15.30 8.39
C ARG A 136 -4.71 13.79 8.61
N GLY A 137 -4.83 13.36 9.88
CA GLY A 137 -5.05 11.94 10.21
C GLY A 137 -6.33 11.39 9.56
N THR A 138 -7.44 12.12 9.67
CA THR A 138 -8.71 11.77 9.01
C THR A 138 -8.56 11.76 7.49
N ALA A 139 -7.86 12.73 6.92
CA ALA A 139 -7.65 12.82 5.48
C ALA A 139 -6.86 11.62 4.93
N VAL A 140 -5.80 11.21 5.62
CA VAL A 140 -4.99 10.02 5.28
C VAL A 140 -5.79 8.75 5.52
N GLY A 141 -6.47 8.61 6.65
CA GLY A 141 -7.28 7.43 6.97
C GLY A 141 -8.38 7.17 5.93
N LEU A 142 -9.12 8.21 5.51
CA LEU A 142 -10.12 8.10 4.46
C LEU A 142 -9.51 7.81 3.07
N ASN A 143 -8.29 8.31 2.81
CA ASN A 143 -7.57 7.94 1.60
C ASN A 143 -7.29 6.45 1.54
N GLU A 144 -6.67 5.93 2.59
CA GLU A 144 -6.28 4.52 2.66
C GLU A 144 -7.51 3.61 2.66
N PHE A 145 -8.55 3.96 3.43
CA PHE A 145 -9.82 3.23 3.41
C PHE A 145 -10.38 3.12 1.98
N ALA A 146 -10.48 4.22 1.25
CA ALA A 146 -11.00 4.21 -0.11
C ALA A 146 -10.12 3.37 -1.06
N GLY A 147 -8.80 3.53 -0.98
CA GLY A 147 -7.86 2.77 -1.80
C GLY A 147 -7.98 1.27 -1.57
N TYR A 148 -7.93 0.82 -0.31
CA TYR A 148 -8.05 -0.61 0.02
C TYR A 148 -9.46 -1.17 -0.20
N SER A 149 -10.51 -0.34 -0.09
CA SER A 149 -11.86 -0.73 -0.54
C SER A 149 -11.89 -0.99 -2.04
N GLY A 150 -11.23 -0.16 -2.85
CA GLY A 150 -11.08 -0.39 -4.28
C GLY A 150 -10.33 -1.68 -4.60
N VAL A 151 -9.21 -1.95 -3.89
CA VAL A 151 -8.47 -3.21 -3.99
C VAL A 151 -9.38 -4.40 -3.69
N ALA A 152 -10.12 -4.35 -2.58
CA ALA A 152 -10.99 -5.43 -2.13
C ALA A 152 -12.11 -5.72 -3.13
N ILE A 153 -12.84 -4.68 -3.52
CA ILE A 153 -13.97 -4.81 -4.46
C ILE A 153 -13.48 -5.44 -5.77
N MET A 154 -12.39 -4.92 -6.33
CA MET A 154 -11.91 -5.40 -7.63
C MET A 154 -11.20 -6.75 -7.56
N ALA A 155 -10.61 -7.14 -6.44
CA ALA A 155 -10.10 -8.50 -6.26
C ALA A 155 -11.25 -9.54 -6.28
N ALA A 156 -12.37 -9.23 -5.63
CA ALA A 156 -13.56 -10.10 -5.66
C ALA A 156 -14.20 -10.12 -7.05
N VAL A 157 -14.41 -8.95 -7.66
CA VAL A 157 -15.05 -8.82 -8.99
C VAL A 157 -14.21 -9.49 -10.07
N SER A 158 -12.89 -9.29 -10.09
CA SER A 158 -12.01 -9.92 -11.07
C SER A 158 -11.94 -11.43 -10.91
N GLY A 159 -11.94 -11.94 -9.67
CA GLY A 159 -12.02 -13.36 -9.39
C GLY A 159 -13.35 -13.99 -9.87
N TYR A 160 -14.47 -13.28 -9.66
CA TYR A 160 -15.77 -13.72 -10.17
C TYR A 160 -15.83 -13.73 -11.72
N VAL A 161 -15.36 -12.67 -12.36
CA VAL A 161 -15.31 -12.58 -13.83
C VAL A 161 -14.40 -13.67 -14.40
N ALA A 162 -13.22 -13.87 -13.81
CA ALA A 162 -12.29 -14.91 -14.24
C ALA A 162 -12.90 -16.33 -14.10
N SER A 163 -13.66 -16.58 -13.03
CA SER A 163 -14.34 -17.85 -12.81
C SER A 163 -15.51 -18.08 -13.77
N SER A 164 -16.18 -17.00 -14.19
CA SER A 164 -17.38 -17.09 -15.08
C SER A 164 -17.03 -17.14 -16.56
N TYR A 165 -15.89 -16.60 -16.95
CA TYR A 165 -15.47 -16.48 -18.35
C TYR A 165 -14.05 -17.06 -18.55
N SER A 166 -13.02 -16.26 -18.33
CA SER A 166 -11.63 -16.71 -18.41
C SER A 166 -10.70 -15.82 -17.58
N LEU A 167 -9.47 -16.30 -17.32
CA LEU A 167 -8.46 -15.51 -16.62
C LEU A 167 -8.02 -14.28 -17.40
N ARG A 168 -8.18 -14.28 -18.73
CA ARG A 168 -7.86 -13.21 -19.67
C ARG A 168 -8.59 -13.42 -21.01
N PRO A 169 -9.16 -12.36 -21.65
CA PRO A 169 -8.96 -10.92 -21.35
C PRO A 169 -9.99 -10.30 -20.40
N GLU A 170 -11.09 -10.97 -20.08
CA GLU A 170 -12.31 -10.38 -19.53
C GLU A 170 -12.08 -9.57 -18.24
N PRO A 171 -11.34 -10.02 -17.20
CA PRO A 171 -11.11 -9.22 -16.00
C PRO A 171 -10.43 -7.89 -16.29
N PHE A 172 -9.57 -7.83 -17.32
CA PHE A 172 -8.78 -6.63 -17.65
C PHE A 172 -9.55 -5.57 -18.42
N TYR A 173 -10.70 -5.90 -19.02
CA TYR A 173 -11.63 -4.90 -19.56
C TYR A 173 -12.15 -3.96 -18.48
N LEU A 174 -12.33 -4.45 -17.25
CA LEU A 174 -12.66 -3.63 -16.10
C LEU A 174 -11.56 -2.58 -15.83
N GLY A 175 -10.29 -2.94 -16.03
CA GLY A 175 -9.15 -2.04 -15.90
C GLY A 175 -9.20 -0.84 -16.84
N ILE A 176 -9.62 -1.03 -18.09
CA ILE A 176 -9.83 0.05 -19.05
C ILE A 176 -10.90 1.01 -18.52
N GLY A 177 -12.04 0.49 -18.07
CA GLY A 177 -13.13 1.31 -17.49
C GLY A 177 -12.67 2.11 -16.28
N ILE A 178 -11.91 1.47 -15.37
CA ILE A 178 -11.35 2.11 -14.18
C ILE A 178 -10.43 3.28 -14.54
N VAL A 179 -9.54 3.09 -15.52
CA VAL A 179 -8.61 4.14 -15.94
C VAL A 179 -9.36 5.31 -16.56
N ILE A 180 -10.35 5.05 -17.42
CA ILE A 180 -11.17 6.09 -18.04
C ILE A 180 -11.86 6.93 -16.94
N ILE A 181 -12.51 6.27 -15.98
CA ILE A 181 -13.17 6.96 -14.85
C ILE A 181 -12.13 7.73 -14.03
N GLY A 182 -10.96 7.15 -13.74
CA GLY A 182 -9.88 7.79 -13.01
C GLY A 182 -9.36 9.06 -13.70
N ILE A 183 -9.21 9.03 -15.03
CA ILE A 183 -8.86 10.21 -15.83
C ILE A 183 -9.96 11.28 -15.74
N LEU A 184 -11.22 10.91 -15.96
CA LEU A 184 -12.35 11.84 -15.91
C LEU A 184 -12.47 12.52 -14.55
N LEU A 185 -12.40 11.76 -13.46
CA LEU A 185 -12.39 12.29 -12.09
C LEU A 185 -11.21 13.25 -11.87
N SER A 186 -10.02 12.86 -12.34
CA SER A 186 -8.80 13.66 -12.17
C SER A 186 -8.81 14.96 -13.00
N LEU A 187 -9.53 14.99 -14.13
CA LEU A 187 -9.76 16.22 -14.90
C LEU A 187 -10.62 17.22 -14.12
N ILE A 188 -11.60 16.75 -13.35
CA ILE A 188 -12.47 17.59 -12.50
C ILE A 188 -11.71 18.08 -11.27
N VAL A 189 -10.78 17.29 -10.72
CA VAL A 189 -9.94 17.65 -9.56
C VAL A 189 -9.21 18.97 -9.84
N LYS A 190 -9.22 19.90 -8.87
CA LYS A 190 -8.46 21.17 -8.93
C LYS A 190 -7.09 21.01 -8.31
N ASP A 191 -6.07 21.65 -8.88
CA ASP A 191 -4.72 21.64 -8.32
C ASP A 191 -4.68 22.29 -6.92
N THR A 192 -3.93 21.68 -6.00
CA THR A 192 -3.84 22.10 -4.59
C THR A 192 -2.59 22.90 -4.25
N GLY A 193 -1.72 23.18 -5.22
CA GLY A 193 -0.44 23.89 -4.98
C GLY A 193 -0.58 25.25 -4.31
N GLN A 194 -1.72 25.97 -4.50
CA GLN A 194 -1.96 27.23 -3.80
C GLN A 194 -2.27 27.01 -2.30
N HIS A 195 -2.99 25.93 -1.94
CA HIS A 195 -3.24 25.60 -0.53
C HIS A 195 -1.93 25.24 0.17
N LEU A 196 -1.06 24.51 -0.51
CA LEU A 196 0.28 24.20 0.00
C LEU A 196 1.09 25.47 0.28
N LYS A 197 1.10 26.44 -0.64
CA LYS A 197 1.80 27.73 -0.44
C LYS A 197 1.29 28.50 0.77
N ILE A 198 -0.01 28.48 1.03
CA ILE A 198 -0.62 29.08 2.24
C ILE A 198 -0.11 28.37 3.49
N GLN A 199 -0.13 27.03 3.51
CA GLN A 199 0.37 26.25 4.66
C GLN A 199 1.85 26.50 4.95
N ILE A 200 2.70 26.59 3.90
CA ILE A 200 4.13 26.89 4.05
C ILE A 200 4.32 28.27 4.67
N ARG A 201 3.58 29.28 4.19
CA ARG A 201 3.64 30.66 4.72
C ARG A 201 3.25 30.72 6.19
N ASP A 202 2.14 30.06 6.56
CA ASP A 202 1.62 30.02 7.94
C ASP A 202 2.59 29.30 8.90
N ASN A 203 3.35 28.32 8.40
CA ASN A 203 4.35 27.61 9.17
C ASN A 203 5.70 28.35 9.26
N ALA A 204 6.09 29.09 8.24
CA ALA A 204 7.34 29.87 8.23
C ALA A 204 7.34 30.96 9.31
N THR A 205 6.19 31.48 9.70
CA THR A 205 6.04 32.43 10.81
C THR A 205 6.18 31.82 12.20
N LYS A 206 6.28 30.48 12.31
CA LYS A 206 6.29 29.73 13.60
C LYS A 206 7.60 28.99 13.88
N ASN A 207 8.61 29.02 12.99
CA ASN A 207 9.78 28.16 13.13
C ASN A 207 11.04 28.86 13.63
N GLU A 208 11.52 28.38 14.77
CA GLU A 208 12.86 28.55 15.30
C GLU A 208 13.82 27.51 14.69
N SER A 209 15.09 27.92 14.55
CA SER A 209 16.34 27.19 14.23
C SER A 209 16.26 25.99 13.26
N ILE A 210 16.84 26.21 12.08
CA ILE A 210 16.91 25.27 10.97
C ILE A 210 18.18 24.42 11.11
N ASN A 211 18.06 23.18 11.57
CA ASN A 211 19.04 22.12 11.28
C ASN A 211 18.66 21.45 9.96
N ASN A 212 19.20 21.92 8.86
CA ASN A 212 18.99 21.33 7.54
C ASN A 212 19.91 20.12 7.39
N LEU A 213 19.38 18.90 7.59
CA LEU A 213 20.07 17.67 7.23
C LEU A 213 20.02 17.47 5.71
N SER A 214 21.13 17.00 5.14
CA SER A 214 21.16 16.58 3.73
C SER A 214 20.30 15.33 3.51
N SER A 215 19.84 15.12 2.27
CA SER A 215 19.04 13.92 1.92
C SER A 215 19.76 12.62 2.26
N LYS A 216 21.10 12.57 2.15
CA LYS A 216 21.92 11.41 2.51
C LYS A 216 21.93 11.16 4.01
N GLU A 217 21.99 12.22 4.82
CA GLU A 217 21.93 12.09 6.30
C GLU A 217 20.57 11.62 6.76
N VAL A 218 19.48 12.16 6.19
CA VAL A 218 18.11 11.72 6.49
C VAL A 218 17.92 10.26 6.08
N PHE A 219 18.43 9.85 4.92
CA PHE A 219 18.40 8.45 4.50
C PHE A 219 19.09 7.54 5.51
N ASN A 220 20.31 7.90 5.92
CA ASN A 220 21.09 7.13 6.89
C ASN A 220 20.43 7.07 8.28
N LEU A 221 19.87 8.19 8.75
CA LEU A 221 19.13 8.23 10.01
C LEU A 221 17.90 7.31 9.98
N THR A 222 17.10 7.44 8.93
CA THR A 222 15.82 6.71 8.81
C THR A 222 16.05 5.22 8.54
N THR A 223 17.16 4.85 7.90
CA THR A 223 17.46 3.44 7.57
C THR A 223 18.20 2.70 8.66
N TRP A 224 19.24 3.32 9.27
CA TRP A 224 20.20 2.60 10.12
C TRP A 224 20.50 3.23 11.47
N LYS A 225 20.72 4.54 11.51
CA LYS A 225 21.37 5.20 12.66
C LYS A 225 20.40 5.47 13.81
N ASP A 226 19.22 6.01 13.54
CA ASP A 226 18.23 6.26 14.59
C ASP A 226 17.48 4.98 14.94
N LYS A 227 17.46 4.63 16.23
CA LYS A 227 16.86 3.37 16.70
C LYS A 227 15.36 3.28 16.45
N ASN A 228 14.65 4.40 16.55
CA ASN A 228 13.20 4.44 16.34
C ASN A 228 12.87 4.44 14.86
N LEU A 229 13.48 5.33 14.07
CA LEU A 229 13.22 5.42 12.63
C LEU A 229 13.62 4.15 11.88
N SER A 230 14.76 3.53 12.23
CA SER A 230 15.16 2.25 11.63
C SER A 230 14.22 1.11 12.01
N SER A 231 13.73 1.06 13.25
CA SER A 231 12.76 0.05 13.68
C SER A 231 11.41 0.23 12.96
N ILE A 232 10.98 1.47 12.76
CA ILE A 232 9.77 1.81 12.01
C ILE A 232 9.93 1.40 10.53
N SER A 233 11.08 1.71 9.91
CA SER A 233 11.35 1.37 8.51
C SER A 233 11.42 -0.15 8.29
N PHE A 234 12.05 -0.88 9.21
CA PHE A 234 12.10 -2.35 9.18
C PHE A 234 10.70 -2.97 9.34
N SER A 235 9.88 -2.46 10.26
CA SER A 235 8.50 -2.93 10.43
C SER A 235 7.65 -2.63 9.19
N GLY A 236 7.85 -1.48 8.54
CA GLY A 236 7.21 -1.14 7.28
C GLY A 236 7.62 -2.08 6.14
N LEU A 237 8.92 -2.39 6.02
CA LEU A 237 9.44 -3.38 5.08
C LEU A 237 8.81 -4.76 5.32
N ALA A 238 8.82 -5.24 6.57
CA ALA A 238 8.33 -6.57 6.93
C ALA A 238 6.81 -6.72 6.68
N THR A 239 6.01 -5.68 6.97
CA THR A 239 4.57 -5.74 6.73
C THR A 239 4.24 -5.79 5.24
N ASN A 240 4.94 -5.04 4.37
CA ASN A 240 4.73 -5.11 2.92
C ASN A 240 5.43 -6.32 2.27
N LEU A 241 6.45 -6.87 2.90
CA LEU A 241 7.07 -8.12 2.45
C LEU A 241 6.07 -9.28 2.57
N LYS A 242 5.36 -9.40 3.70
CA LYS A 242 4.27 -10.38 3.80
C LYS A 242 3.13 -10.08 2.82
N ASP A 243 2.89 -8.81 2.49
CA ASP A 243 1.88 -8.44 1.48
C ASP A 243 2.28 -8.90 0.07
N GLY A 244 3.55 -8.75 -0.31
CA GLY A 244 4.07 -9.25 -1.58
C GLY A 244 3.93 -10.77 -1.69
N MET A 245 4.22 -11.50 -0.60
CA MET A 245 3.97 -12.93 -0.50
C MET A 245 2.49 -13.26 -0.61
N ALA A 246 1.64 -12.61 0.21
CA ALA A 246 0.19 -12.91 0.23
C ALA A 246 -0.48 -12.62 -1.13
N TRP A 247 -0.09 -11.53 -1.80
CA TRP A 247 -0.58 -11.23 -3.14
C TRP A 247 -0.23 -12.35 -4.14
N GLY A 248 1.01 -12.83 -4.10
CA GLY A 248 1.47 -13.85 -5.04
C GLY A 248 0.99 -15.26 -4.69
N LEU A 249 1.13 -15.66 -3.43
CA LEU A 249 0.95 -17.05 -3.04
C LEU A 249 -0.47 -17.42 -2.58
N PHE A 250 -1.30 -16.48 -2.09
CA PHE A 250 -2.65 -16.82 -1.64
C PHE A 250 -3.52 -17.40 -2.77
N PRO A 251 -3.57 -16.80 -3.98
CA PRO A 251 -4.31 -17.42 -5.08
C PRO A 251 -3.83 -18.85 -5.39
N LEU A 252 -2.52 -19.07 -5.43
CA LEU A 252 -1.93 -20.38 -5.68
C LEU A 252 -2.24 -21.37 -4.55
N TYR A 253 -2.04 -20.96 -3.29
CA TYR A 253 -2.34 -21.80 -2.12
C TYR A 253 -3.79 -22.22 -2.06
N PHE A 254 -4.74 -21.29 -2.22
CA PHE A 254 -6.15 -21.60 -2.09
C PHE A 254 -6.69 -22.49 -3.24
N THR A 255 -6.11 -22.38 -4.43
CA THR A 255 -6.45 -23.32 -5.52
C THR A 255 -5.89 -24.72 -5.26
N THR A 256 -4.67 -24.86 -4.69
CA THR A 256 -4.11 -26.18 -4.35
C THR A 256 -4.92 -26.89 -3.27
N VAL A 257 -5.60 -26.18 -2.36
CA VAL A 257 -6.50 -26.76 -1.36
C VAL A 257 -7.94 -26.94 -1.86
N GLY A 258 -8.16 -26.76 -3.18
CA GLY A 258 -9.41 -27.11 -3.86
C GLY A 258 -10.46 -26.00 -3.91
N LEU A 259 -10.13 -24.75 -3.62
CA LEU A 259 -11.08 -23.64 -3.79
C LEU A 259 -11.20 -23.21 -5.25
N SER A 260 -12.39 -22.82 -5.64
CA SER A 260 -12.62 -22.17 -6.95
C SER A 260 -11.95 -20.79 -7.00
N VAL A 261 -11.70 -20.28 -8.22
CA VAL A 261 -11.16 -18.93 -8.43
C VAL A 261 -12.02 -17.85 -7.76
N SER A 262 -13.35 -18.00 -7.80
CA SER A 262 -14.29 -17.09 -7.14
C SER A 262 -14.17 -17.11 -5.62
N GLN A 263 -14.06 -18.30 -5.02
CA GLN A 263 -13.85 -18.44 -3.57
C GLN A 263 -12.49 -17.87 -3.15
N THR A 264 -11.46 -18.15 -3.92
CA THR A 264 -10.12 -17.58 -3.73
C THR A 264 -10.17 -16.06 -3.80
N GLY A 265 -10.82 -15.49 -4.82
CA GLY A 265 -11.01 -14.04 -4.96
C GLY A 265 -11.74 -13.43 -3.76
N THR A 266 -12.69 -14.15 -3.17
CA THR A 266 -13.39 -13.70 -1.96
C THR A 266 -12.42 -13.58 -0.77
N ILE A 267 -11.61 -14.61 -0.49
CA ILE A 267 -10.63 -14.56 0.61
C ILE A 267 -9.58 -13.48 0.38
N VAL A 268 -9.06 -13.38 -0.85
CA VAL A 268 -8.07 -12.37 -1.25
C VAL A 268 -8.64 -10.94 -1.11
N ALA A 269 -9.95 -10.77 -1.32
CA ALA A 269 -10.64 -9.49 -1.15
C ALA A 269 -10.90 -9.13 0.32
N VAL A 270 -11.22 -10.10 1.16
CA VAL A 270 -11.53 -9.89 2.58
C VAL A 270 -10.34 -9.28 3.33
N TYR A 271 -9.12 -9.70 3.01
CA TYR A 271 -7.92 -9.18 3.65
C TYR A 271 -7.77 -7.64 3.48
N PRO A 272 -7.71 -7.07 2.27
CA PRO A 272 -7.62 -5.62 2.09
C PRO A 272 -8.90 -4.88 2.53
N ALA A 273 -10.08 -5.51 2.48
CA ALA A 273 -11.32 -4.94 3.02
C ALA A 273 -11.21 -4.74 4.54
N ALA A 274 -10.80 -5.77 5.27
CA ALA A 274 -10.59 -5.71 6.71
C ALA A 274 -9.49 -4.69 7.06
N TRP A 275 -8.38 -4.69 6.32
CA TRP A 275 -7.33 -3.72 6.48
C TRP A 275 -7.84 -2.28 6.31
N GLY A 276 -8.52 -1.96 5.22
CA GLY A 276 -9.12 -0.63 4.98
C GLY A 276 -10.09 -0.24 6.08
N PHE A 277 -11.01 -1.13 6.45
CA PHE A 277 -12.03 -0.88 7.46
C PHE A 277 -11.42 -0.58 8.85
N PHE A 278 -10.53 -1.44 9.33
CA PHE A 278 -9.95 -1.27 10.66
C PHE A 278 -9.00 -0.06 10.76
N GLN A 279 -8.42 0.42 9.66
CA GLN A 279 -7.60 1.63 9.66
C GLN A 279 -8.36 2.89 10.13
N LEU A 280 -9.68 2.94 9.94
CA LEU A 280 -10.51 4.05 10.42
C LEU A 280 -10.43 4.21 11.96
N PHE A 281 -10.17 3.12 12.66
CA PHE A 281 -10.16 3.07 14.14
C PHE A 281 -8.75 2.99 14.72
N THR A 282 -7.85 2.26 14.09
CA THR A 282 -6.53 1.96 14.64
C THR A 282 -5.62 3.17 14.70
N GLY A 283 -5.78 4.16 13.82
CA GLY A 283 -5.08 5.43 13.91
C GLY A 283 -5.40 6.16 15.23
N VAL A 284 -6.69 6.29 15.55
CA VAL A 284 -7.16 6.90 16.83
C VAL A 284 -6.76 6.03 18.03
N LEU A 285 -6.82 4.71 17.90
CA LEU A 285 -6.42 3.79 18.96
C LEU A 285 -4.93 3.94 19.30
N SER A 286 -4.08 4.17 18.28
CA SER A 286 -2.64 4.38 18.50
C SER A 286 -2.33 5.64 19.30
N ASP A 287 -3.19 6.66 19.24
CA ASP A 287 -3.08 7.89 20.04
C ASP A 287 -3.43 7.66 21.52
N LYS A 288 -4.14 6.58 21.84
CA LYS A 288 -4.56 6.23 23.22
C LYS A 288 -3.70 5.16 23.86
N VAL A 289 -3.37 4.11 23.10
CA VAL A 289 -2.68 2.91 23.60
C VAL A 289 -1.16 3.04 23.51
N GLY A 290 -0.68 3.92 22.63
CA GLY A 290 0.73 4.12 22.31
C GLY A 290 1.15 3.46 20.99
N ARG A 291 2.15 4.05 20.35
CA ARG A 291 2.65 3.61 19.04
C ARG A 291 3.33 2.25 19.12
N LYS A 292 4.26 2.10 20.06
CA LYS A 292 5.07 0.89 20.26
C LYS A 292 4.20 -0.35 20.47
N LYS A 293 3.20 -0.27 21.36
CA LYS A 293 2.32 -1.41 21.63
C LYS A 293 1.55 -1.83 20.39
N LEU A 294 0.96 -0.87 19.67
CA LEU A 294 0.12 -1.16 18.53
C LEU A 294 0.93 -1.74 17.36
N ILE A 295 2.15 -1.22 17.11
CA ILE A 295 3.07 -1.78 16.12
C ILE A 295 3.44 -3.22 16.51
N THR A 296 3.87 -3.45 17.74
CA THR A 296 4.31 -4.77 18.20
C THR A 296 3.20 -5.82 18.08
N TYR A 297 2.03 -5.54 18.67
CA TYR A 297 0.91 -6.48 18.64
C TYR A 297 0.34 -6.66 17.23
N GLY A 298 0.30 -5.60 16.42
CA GLY A 298 -0.13 -5.68 15.03
C GLY A 298 0.79 -6.57 14.18
N MET A 299 2.12 -6.48 14.37
CA MET A 299 3.08 -7.36 13.70
C MET A 299 2.89 -8.83 14.12
N TRP A 300 2.68 -9.10 15.41
CA TRP A 300 2.40 -10.46 15.88
C TRP A 300 1.06 -10.98 15.37
N THR A 301 0.02 -10.14 15.35
CA THR A 301 -1.30 -10.52 14.79
C THR A 301 -1.17 -10.93 13.33
N GLN A 302 -0.35 -10.23 12.52
CA GLN A 302 -0.08 -10.61 11.12
C GLN A 302 0.57 -11.99 11.04
N ALA A 303 1.61 -12.25 11.84
CA ALA A 303 2.31 -13.53 11.85
C ALA A 303 1.37 -14.69 12.24
N PHE A 304 0.65 -14.53 13.35
CA PHE A 304 -0.29 -15.55 13.82
C PHE A 304 -1.46 -15.76 12.85
N ALA A 305 -1.94 -14.73 12.18
CA ALA A 305 -2.98 -14.87 11.16
C ALA A 305 -2.51 -15.71 9.95
N LEU A 306 -1.25 -15.54 9.51
CA LEU A 306 -0.65 -16.36 8.45
C LEU A 306 -0.54 -17.83 8.87
N TRP A 307 -0.01 -18.10 10.05
CA TRP A 307 0.06 -19.47 10.57
C TRP A 307 -1.35 -20.06 10.76
N PHE A 308 -2.29 -19.28 11.29
CA PHE A 308 -3.68 -19.73 11.44
C PHE A 308 -4.29 -20.17 10.10
N ILE A 309 -4.07 -19.39 9.01
CA ILE A 309 -4.54 -19.74 7.66
C ILE A 309 -4.00 -21.12 7.22
N LEU A 310 -2.76 -21.46 7.57
CA LEU A 310 -2.15 -22.74 7.21
C LEU A 310 -2.68 -23.93 8.05
N PHE A 311 -3.06 -23.67 9.32
CA PHE A 311 -3.53 -24.73 10.23
C PHE A 311 -5.01 -25.06 10.11
N VAL A 312 -5.81 -24.22 9.43
CA VAL A 312 -7.25 -24.41 9.30
C VAL A 312 -7.63 -24.92 7.91
N ASN A 313 -8.75 -25.61 7.83
CA ASN A 313 -9.17 -26.31 6.61
C ASN A 313 -10.67 -26.06 6.32
N SER A 314 -11.13 -24.81 6.48
CA SER A 314 -12.49 -24.44 6.10
C SER A 314 -12.58 -23.03 5.59
N PHE A 315 -13.48 -22.80 4.64
CA PHE A 315 -13.68 -21.50 4.00
C PHE A 315 -13.92 -20.38 5.03
N SER A 316 -14.79 -20.63 6.02
CA SER A 316 -15.11 -19.63 7.06
C SER A 316 -13.90 -19.30 7.95
N LEU A 317 -13.04 -20.27 8.26
CA LEU A 317 -11.83 -20.05 9.05
C LEU A 317 -10.76 -19.33 8.23
N TRP A 318 -10.64 -19.58 6.94
CA TRP A 318 -9.76 -18.80 6.06
C TRP A 318 -10.23 -17.35 5.95
N ILE A 319 -11.54 -17.08 5.87
CA ILE A 319 -12.09 -15.72 5.96
C ILE A 319 -11.71 -15.07 7.29
N LEU A 320 -11.84 -15.77 8.42
CA LEU A 320 -11.41 -15.26 9.73
C LEU A 320 -9.92 -14.95 9.75
N GLY A 321 -9.07 -15.81 9.19
CA GLY A 321 -7.64 -15.60 9.05
C GLY A 321 -7.33 -14.34 8.24
N ALA A 322 -8.03 -14.13 7.12
CA ALA A 322 -7.90 -12.93 6.29
C ALA A 322 -8.33 -11.66 7.04
N ILE A 323 -9.39 -11.71 7.84
CA ILE A 323 -9.83 -10.60 8.72
C ILE A 323 -8.76 -10.29 9.76
N LEU A 324 -8.20 -11.30 10.44
CA LEU A 324 -7.15 -11.11 11.45
C LEU A 324 -5.87 -10.53 10.82
N LEU A 325 -5.50 -10.99 9.61
CA LEU A 325 -4.38 -10.44 8.87
C LEU A 325 -4.59 -8.96 8.52
N GLY A 326 -5.81 -8.62 8.09
CA GLY A 326 -6.22 -7.24 7.82
C GLY A 326 -6.19 -6.34 9.07
N LEU A 327 -6.72 -6.85 10.19
CA LEU A 327 -6.67 -6.14 11.48
C LEU A 327 -5.22 -5.87 11.92
N GLY A 328 -4.35 -6.90 11.90
CA GLY A 328 -2.94 -6.75 12.25
C GLY A 328 -2.24 -5.71 11.36
N THR A 329 -2.52 -5.71 10.06
CA THR A 329 -1.96 -4.73 9.11
C THR A 329 -2.50 -3.32 9.40
N ALA A 330 -3.78 -3.18 9.70
CA ALA A 330 -4.39 -1.90 10.07
C ALA A 330 -3.82 -1.32 11.36
N MET A 331 -3.47 -2.16 12.34
CA MET A 331 -2.81 -1.71 13.58
C MET A 331 -1.42 -1.11 13.31
N VAL A 332 -0.71 -1.64 12.34
CA VAL A 332 0.68 -1.27 12.03
C VAL A 332 0.77 -0.06 11.12
N TYR A 333 0.04 -0.07 10.02
CA TYR A 333 0.28 0.80 8.87
C TYR A 333 0.15 2.31 9.16
N PRO A 334 -0.98 2.82 9.73
CA PRO A 334 -1.09 4.22 10.09
C PRO A 334 -0.20 4.58 11.28
N THR A 335 0.03 3.62 12.20
CA THR A 335 0.81 3.83 13.42
C THR A 335 2.28 4.07 13.11
N LEU A 336 2.87 3.35 12.13
CA LEU A 336 4.25 3.59 11.67
C LEU A 336 4.42 5.00 11.10
N GLN A 337 3.45 5.46 10.29
CA GLN A 337 3.50 6.81 9.73
C GLN A 337 3.37 7.89 10.82
N ALA A 338 2.51 7.67 11.81
CA ALA A 338 2.38 8.56 12.96
C ALA A 338 3.67 8.59 13.80
N ALA A 339 4.29 7.43 14.05
CA ALA A 339 5.54 7.32 14.80
C ALA A 339 6.71 8.06 14.12
N ILE A 340 6.79 8.04 12.76
CA ILE A 340 7.75 8.89 12.04
C ILE A 340 7.46 10.37 12.31
N GLY A 341 6.18 10.75 12.29
CA GLY A 341 5.74 12.11 12.59
C GLY A 341 6.15 12.58 13.99
N ASP A 342 6.18 11.66 14.96
CA ASP A 342 6.55 11.93 16.34
C ASP A 342 8.08 12.09 16.53
N VAL A 343 8.88 11.33 15.77
CA VAL A 343 10.35 11.27 15.91
C VAL A 343 11.06 12.26 14.99
N ALA A 344 10.65 12.35 13.72
CA ALA A 344 11.32 13.17 12.73
C ALA A 344 11.02 14.67 12.93
N SER A 345 12.08 15.50 12.96
CA SER A 345 11.94 16.97 13.03
C SER A 345 11.14 17.50 11.84
N PRO A 346 10.29 18.53 12.03
CA PRO A 346 9.48 19.13 10.96
C PRO A 346 10.24 19.45 9.68
N ASN A 347 11.51 19.86 9.79
CA ASN A 347 12.35 20.30 8.67
C ASN A 347 12.72 19.18 7.68
N TRP A 348 12.84 17.94 8.15
CA TRP A 348 13.22 16.79 7.33
C TRP A 348 12.23 15.60 7.45
N ARG A 349 11.09 15.80 8.11
CA ARG A 349 10.04 14.78 8.28
C ARG A 349 9.52 14.24 6.96
N ALA A 350 9.31 15.11 5.98
CA ALA A 350 8.85 14.71 4.64
C ALA A 350 9.87 13.80 3.96
N SER A 351 11.16 14.09 4.08
CA SER A 351 12.24 13.27 3.54
C SER A 351 12.31 11.92 4.25
N SER A 352 12.20 11.89 5.58
CA SER A 352 12.16 10.65 6.37
C SER A 352 10.95 9.77 5.97
N MET A 353 9.79 10.39 5.79
CA MET A 353 8.60 9.69 5.29
C MET A 353 8.82 9.10 3.88
N GLY A 354 9.55 9.80 3.02
CA GLY A 354 9.94 9.31 1.68
C GLY A 354 10.85 8.07 1.77
N VAL A 355 11.86 8.10 2.65
CA VAL A 355 12.76 6.95 2.90
C VAL A 355 12.00 5.77 3.49
N TYR A 356 11.12 6.00 4.46
CA TYR A 356 10.24 4.96 5.01
C TYR A 356 9.38 4.31 3.92
N ARG A 357 8.73 5.12 3.07
CA ARG A 357 7.91 4.62 1.96
C ARG A 357 8.72 3.82 0.95
N PHE A 358 9.95 4.23 0.68
CA PHE A 358 10.86 3.47 -0.17
C PHE A 358 11.08 2.05 0.39
N TRP A 359 11.46 1.93 1.67
CA TRP A 359 11.67 0.63 2.30
C TRP A 359 10.38 -0.18 2.41
N ARG A 360 9.30 0.45 2.84
CA ARG A 360 8.00 -0.19 2.94
C ARG A 360 7.56 -0.78 1.60
N ASP A 361 7.59 0.00 0.54
CA ASP A 361 7.07 -0.42 -0.76
C ASP A 361 8.03 -1.39 -1.48
N SER A 362 9.34 -1.33 -1.23
CA SER A 362 10.29 -2.37 -1.62
C SER A 362 9.96 -3.73 -0.99
N GLY A 363 9.25 -3.75 0.14
CA GLY A 363 8.76 -4.97 0.77
C GLY A 363 7.94 -5.84 -0.18
N TYR A 364 7.10 -5.28 -1.05
CA TYR A 364 6.37 -6.06 -2.06
C TYR A 364 7.32 -6.87 -2.95
N ALA A 365 8.39 -6.24 -3.45
CA ALA A 365 9.35 -6.89 -4.32
C ALA A 365 10.14 -7.98 -3.59
N PHE A 366 10.68 -7.65 -2.42
CA PHE A 366 11.41 -8.62 -1.60
C PHE A 366 10.52 -9.77 -1.15
N GLY A 367 9.25 -9.48 -0.82
CA GLY A 367 8.28 -10.49 -0.41
C GLY A 367 7.98 -11.49 -1.52
N ALA A 368 7.69 -11.00 -2.71
CA ALA A 368 7.44 -11.85 -3.88
C ALA A 368 8.69 -12.66 -4.26
N LEU A 369 9.88 -12.04 -4.24
CA LEU A 369 11.14 -12.71 -4.57
C LEU A 369 11.47 -13.83 -3.57
N ILE A 370 11.49 -13.52 -2.27
CA ILE A 370 11.83 -14.47 -1.22
C ILE A 370 10.79 -15.60 -1.17
N ALA A 371 9.50 -15.24 -1.21
CA ALA A 371 8.43 -16.22 -1.17
C ALA A 371 8.41 -17.11 -2.42
N GLY A 372 8.69 -16.54 -3.61
CA GLY A 372 8.81 -17.30 -4.84
C GLY A 372 9.94 -18.32 -4.80
N ILE A 373 11.14 -17.89 -4.39
CA ILE A 373 12.31 -18.80 -4.25
C ILE A 373 12.03 -19.93 -3.25
N ILE A 374 11.45 -19.60 -2.09
CA ILE A 374 11.12 -20.62 -1.08
C ILE A 374 10.03 -21.56 -1.62
N ALA A 375 9.05 -21.04 -2.34
CA ALA A 375 7.99 -21.85 -2.93
C ALA A 375 8.53 -22.81 -4.00
N ASP A 376 9.47 -22.37 -4.81
CA ASP A 376 10.14 -23.23 -5.81
C ASP A 376 10.97 -24.36 -5.16
N LEU A 377 11.58 -24.10 -4.00
CA LEU A 377 12.45 -25.07 -3.31
C LEU A 377 11.68 -26.02 -2.37
N LEU A 378 10.69 -25.49 -1.64
CA LEU A 378 10.04 -26.19 -0.53
C LEU A 378 8.50 -26.28 -0.69
N GLY A 379 7.93 -25.58 -1.68
CA GLY A 379 6.49 -25.49 -1.90
C GLY A 379 5.84 -24.26 -1.25
N VAL A 380 4.63 -23.96 -1.72
CA VAL A 380 3.87 -22.74 -1.37
C VAL A 380 3.57 -22.64 0.13
N THR A 381 3.22 -23.75 0.77
CA THR A 381 2.91 -23.79 2.22
C THR A 381 4.10 -23.37 3.05
N TRP A 382 5.29 -23.93 2.79
CA TRP A 382 6.52 -23.56 3.47
C TRP A 382 6.91 -22.09 3.24
N ALA A 383 6.67 -21.59 2.04
CA ALA A 383 6.94 -20.18 1.75
C ALA A 383 6.09 -19.23 2.61
N ILE A 384 4.80 -19.52 2.77
CA ILE A 384 3.90 -18.75 3.65
C ILE A 384 4.35 -18.87 5.11
N GLU A 385 4.70 -20.08 5.57
CA GLU A 385 5.12 -20.34 6.94
C GLU A 385 6.41 -19.60 7.31
N ILE A 386 7.43 -19.68 6.47
CA ILE A 386 8.73 -19.02 6.70
C ILE A 386 8.59 -17.49 6.60
N VAL A 387 7.83 -16.99 5.63
CA VAL A 387 7.60 -15.54 5.52
C VAL A 387 6.83 -14.99 6.73
N ALA A 388 5.95 -15.77 7.35
CA ALA A 388 5.26 -15.38 8.58
C ALA A 388 6.21 -15.12 9.76
N LEU A 389 7.43 -15.69 9.76
CA LEU A 389 8.45 -15.37 10.76
C LEU A 389 8.92 -13.91 10.68
N LEU A 390 8.88 -13.29 9.50
CA LEU A 390 9.38 -11.90 9.34
C LEU A 390 8.53 -10.87 10.12
N PRO A 391 7.20 -10.82 9.99
CA PRO A 391 6.40 -9.97 10.86
C PRO A 391 6.52 -10.37 12.33
N PHE A 392 6.66 -11.66 12.67
CA PHE A 392 6.91 -12.08 14.04
C PHE A 392 8.20 -11.48 14.60
N LEU A 393 9.32 -11.64 13.87
CA LEU A 393 10.63 -11.10 14.26
C LEU A 393 10.64 -9.57 14.27
N ALA A 394 9.93 -8.92 13.34
CA ALA A 394 9.78 -7.46 13.34
C ALA A 394 8.99 -6.98 14.57
N GLY A 395 7.99 -7.74 15.03
CA GLY A 395 7.29 -7.48 16.29
C GLY A 395 8.22 -7.60 17.50
N VAL A 396 9.05 -8.67 17.55
CA VAL A 396 10.07 -8.83 18.60
C VAL A 396 11.08 -7.67 18.56
N TYR A 397 11.60 -7.35 17.38
CA TYR A 397 12.55 -6.25 17.19
C TYR A 397 11.97 -4.90 17.62
N SER A 398 10.72 -4.61 17.24
CA SER A 398 10.02 -3.39 17.69
C SER A 398 9.81 -3.38 19.21
N ARG A 399 9.48 -4.54 19.81
CA ARG A 399 9.32 -4.65 21.27
C ARG A 399 10.61 -4.32 22.02
N MET A 400 11.75 -4.73 21.48
CA MET A 400 13.06 -4.56 22.12
C MET A 400 13.67 -3.18 21.86
N ARG A 401 13.57 -2.67 20.63
CA ARG A 401 14.37 -1.53 20.17
C ARG A 401 13.57 -0.24 20.02
N LEU A 402 12.29 -0.30 19.64
CA LEU A 402 11.46 0.89 19.49
C LEU A 402 11.07 1.45 20.85
N ASP A 403 11.29 2.73 21.08
CA ASP A 403 10.72 3.43 22.24
C ASP A 403 9.26 3.81 21.98
N GLU A 404 8.51 4.15 23.03
CA GLU A 404 7.22 4.81 22.87
C GLU A 404 7.45 6.22 22.32
N THR A 405 6.93 6.46 21.10
CA THR A 405 7.14 7.74 20.43
C THR A 405 6.03 8.75 20.70
N LEU A 406 4.88 8.28 21.20
CA LEU A 406 3.79 9.15 21.60
C LEU A 406 4.22 9.97 22.80
N LYS A 407 4.46 11.26 22.61
CA LYS A 407 4.72 12.18 23.73
C LYS A 407 3.43 12.37 24.49
N THR A 408 3.36 11.79 25.67
CA THR A 408 2.28 12.10 26.63
C THR A 408 2.40 13.58 26.96
N VAL A 409 1.44 14.37 26.50
CA VAL A 409 1.31 15.74 27.02
C VAL A 409 1.04 15.58 28.50
N ALA A 410 2.02 15.93 29.32
CA ALA A 410 1.82 15.99 30.76
C ALA A 410 0.59 16.89 31.02
N LYS A 411 -0.45 16.28 31.59
CA LYS A 411 -1.65 16.98 32.04
C LYS A 411 -1.32 17.92 33.18
#